data_87345a33db3f294d1c4cc4d9a2b3b1e0
#
_entry.id   87345a33db3f294d1c4cc4d9a2b3b1e0
#
_cell.length_a   1.000
_cell.length_b   1.000
_cell.length_c   1.000
_cell.angle_alpha   90.00
_cell.angle_beta   90.00
_cell.angle_gamma   90.00
#
_symmetry.space_group_name_H-M   'P 1'
#
loop_
_entity.id
_entity.type
_entity.pdbx_description
1 polymer ?
#
loop_
_entity_poly.entity_id
_entity_poly.type
_entity_poly.pdbx_seq_one_letter_code
_entity_poly.pdbx_strand_id
1 'polypeptide(L)' 'MDDEQKPVSQLVAQGWEIIDSSSFVDSMGRVGHSVLLRRHREHKFLTVEPKLMGKGIVVKERNV' A
#
# COMPACT_ATOMS: atom_id res chain seq x y z
N MET A 1 -10.46 -10.98 -6.40
CA MET A 1 -9.20 -10.25 -6.16
C MET A 1 -9.49 -8.99 -5.39
N ASP A 2 -8.75 -8.73 -4.36
CA ASP A 2 -8.98 -7.56 -3.52
C ASP A 2 -8.43 -6.31 -4.17
N ASP A 3 -9.23 -5.25 -4.16
CA ASP A 3 -8.79 -3.94 -4.65
C ASP A 3 -7.57 -3.44 -3.88
N GLU A 4 -7.42 -3.86 -2.63
CA GLU A 4 -6.30 -3.47 -1.79
C GLU A 4 -4.95 -3.95 -2.31
N GLN A 5 -4.94 -5.07 -3.05
CA GLN A 5 -3.70 -5.66 -3.53
C GLN A 5 -3.34 -5.25 -4.95
N LYS A 6 -4.27 -4.63 -5.66
CA LYS A 6 -4.02 -4.23 -7.04
C LYS A 6 -2.85 -3.26 -7.18
N PRO A 7 -2.76 -2.19 -6.37
CA PRO A 7 -1.63 -1.26 -6.51
C PRO A 7 -0.28 -1.93 -6.25
N VAL A 8 -0.23 -2.82 -5.26
CA VAL A 8 1.00 -3.54 -4.95
C VAL A 8 1.35 -4.49 -6.08
N SER A 9 0.36 -5.22 -6.59
CA SER A 9 0.58 -6.16 -7.69
C SER A 9 1.08 -5.45 -8.93
N GLN A 10 0.56 -4.27 -9.23
CA GLN A 10 1.01 -3.48 -10.36
C GLN A 10 2.46 -3.06 -10.23
N LEU A 11 2.87 -2.65 -9.04
CA LEU A 11 4.25 -2.26 -8.79
C LEU A 11 5.20 -3.45 -8.88
N VAL A 12 4.79 -4.59 -8.35
CA VAL A 12 5.60 -5.81 -8.44
C VAL A 12 5.77 -6.22 -9.90
N ALA A 13 4.72 -6.08 -10.71
CA ALA A 13 4.80 -6.37 -12.14
C ALA A 13 5.74 -5.43 -12.87
N GLN A 14 5.98 -4.23 -12.32
CA GLN A 14 6.91 -3.26 -12.89
C GLN A 14 8.34 -3.44 -12.40
N GLY A 15 8.59 -4.48 -11.62
CA GLY A 15 9.92 -4.77 -11.12
C GLY A 15 10.21 -4.29 -9.70
N TRP A 16 9.21 -3.82 -8.99
CA TRP A 16 9.37 -3.43 -7.59
C TRP A 16 9.39 -4.66 -6.70
N GLU A 17 10.23 -4.65 -5.70
CA GLU A 17 10.37 -5.73 -4.74
C GLU A 17 9.81 -5.28 -3.40
N ILE A 18 8.99 -6.13 -2.79
CA ILE A 18 8.47 -5.86 -1.44
C ILE A 18 9.55 -6.23 -0.44
N ILE A 19 10.01 -5.24 0.32
CA ILE A 19 11.07 -5.49 1.31
C ILE A 19 10.55 -5.43 2.74
N ASP A 20 9.36 -4.87 2.94
CA ASP A 20 8.73 -4.87 4.25
C ASP A 20 7.24 -4.59 4.07
N SER A 21 6.43 -5.10 4.99
CA SER A 21 5.02 -4.82 5.00
C SER A 21 4.51 -4.90 6.44
N SER A 22 3.49 -4.09 6.72
CA SER A 22 2.86 -4.09 8.03
C SER A 22 1.41 -3.70 7.91
N SER A 23 0.64 -3.95 8.97
CA SER A 23 -0.73 -3.51 9.05
C SER A 23 -0.89 -2.59 10.26
N PHE A 24 -1.90 -1.75 10.21
CA PHE A 24 -2.19 -0.84 11.30
C PHE A 24 -3.70 -0.68 11.45
N VAL A 25 -4.11 -0.20 12.60
CA VAL A 25 -5.52 0.07 12.90
C VAL A 25 -5.64 1.56 13.19
N ASP A 26 -6.55 2.24 12.52
CA ASP A 26 -6.74 3.66 12.75
C ASP A 26 -7.60 3.89 14.01
N SER A 27 -7.85 5.17 14.33
CA SER A 27 -8.59 5.53 15.54
C SER A 27 -10.05 5.08 15.50
N MET A 28 -10.54 4.73 14.33
CA MET A 28 -11.92 4.25 14.16
C MET A 28 -12.00 2.73 14.05
N GLY A 29 -10.90 2.03 14.30
CA GLY A 29 -10.88 0.57 14.28
C GLY A 29 -10.79 -0.04 12.91
N ARG A 30 -10.48 0.73 11.87
CA ARG A 30 -10.33 0.20 10.52
C ARG A 30 -8.90 -0.18 10.27
N VAL A 31 -8.72 -1.26 9.50
CA VAL A 31 -7.39 -1.82 9.24
C VAL A 31 -6.85 -1.28 7.93
N GLY A 32 -5.62 -0.80 7.98
CA GLY A 32 -4.87 -0.41 6.79
C GLY A 32 -3.60 -1.21 6.68
N HIS A 33 -2.91 -1.05 5.57
CA HIS A 33 -1.66 -1.76 5.29
C HIS A 33 -0.63 -0.80 4.75
N SER A 34 0.63 -1.04 5.08
CA SER A 34 1.72 -0.29 4.51
C SER A 34 2.75 -1.26 3.96
N VAL A 35 3.32 -0.90 2.82
CA VAL A 35 4.28 -1.74 2.12
C VAL A 35 5.45 -0.87 1.69
N LEU A 36 6.65 -1.33 1.98
CA LEU A 36 7.87 -0.68 1.52
C LEU A 36 8.42 -1.48 0.35
N LEU A 37 8.61 -0.80 -0.78
CA LEU A 37 9.07 -1.43 -2.00
C LEU A 37 10.39 -0.81 -2.46
N ARG A 38 11.17 -1.60 -3.17
CA ARG A 38 12.44 -1.18 -3.71
C ARG A 38 12.58 -1.63 -5.15
N ARG A 39 13.15 -0.77 -5.99
CA ARG A 39 13.53 -1.11 -7.35
C ARG A 39 14.82 -0.36 -7.66
N HIS A 40 15.89 -1.11 -7.93
CA HIS A 40 17.21 -0.52 -8.15
C HIS A 40 17.62 0.29 -6.90
N ARG A 41 17.79 1.59 -7.05
CA ARG A 41 18.14 2.48 -5.94
C ARG A 41 16.97 3.30 -5.44
N GLU A 42 15.77 3.01 -5.95
CA GLU A 42 14.58 3.75 -5.58
C GLU A 42 13.81 3.00 -4.51
N HIS A 43 13.20 3.76 -3.62
CA HIS A 43 12.31 3.21 -2.59
C HIS A 43 10.97 3.91 -2.68
N LYS A 44 9.92 3.15 -2.45
CA LYS A 44 8.56 3.66 -2.48
C LYS A 44 7.79 3.12 -1.29
N PHE A 45 7.10 4.00 -0.58
CA PHE A 45 6.27 3.62 0.54
C PHE A 45 4.81 3.75 0.13
N LEU A 46 4.09 2.66 0.22
CA LEU A 46 2.69 2.59 -0.18
C LEU A 46 1.82 2.34 1.03
N THR A 47 0.79 3.16 1.22
CA THR A 47 -0.18 2.98 2.28
C THR A 47 -1.55 2.77 1.65
N VAL A 48 -2.21 1.69 2.05
CA VAL A 48 -3.55 1.35 1.57
C VAL A 48 -4.47 1.35 2.78
N GLU A 49 -5.50 2.18 2.73
CA GLU A 49 -6.43 2.27 3.84
C GLU A 49 -7.86 2.44 3.32
N PRO A 50 -8.89 2.06 4.11
CA PRO A 50 -10.27 2.23 3.69
C PRO A 50 -10.64 3.70 3.62
N LYS A 51 -11.57 4.04 2.74
CA LYS A 51 -12.09 5.39 2.67
C LYS A 51 -12.83 5.75 3.95
N LEU A 52 -12.77 7.02 4.33
CA LEU A 52 -13.52 7.51 5.47
C LEU A 52 -15.01 7.41 5.25
N MET A 53 -15.46 7.65 4.03
CA MET A 53 -16.87 7.61 3.68
C MET A 53 -17.04 6.83 2.40
N GLY A 54 -18.09 6.01 2.35
CA GLY A 54 -18.38 5.20 1.19
C GLY A 54 -17.55 3.94 1.15
N LYS A 55 -17.57 3.27 0.01
CA LYS A 55 -16.83 2.04 -0.22
C LYS A 55 -15.56 2.33 -1.00
N GLY A 56 -14.58 1.47 -0.86
CA GLY A 56 -13.34 1.57 -1.59
C GLY A 56 -12.16 1.82 -0.69
N ILE A 57 -11.04 2.10 -1.31
CA ILE A 57 -9.78 2.29 -0.61
C ILE A 57 -9.11 3.58 -1.06
N VAL A 58 -8.25 4.09 -0.20
CA VAL A 58 -7.37 5.21 -0.52
C VAL A 58 -5.94 4.67 -0.53
N VAL A 59 -5.24 4.93 -1.62
CA VAL A 59 -3.84 4.52 -1.76
C VAL A 59 -2.98 5.77 -1.75
N LYS A 60 -2.06 5.83 -0.81
CA LYS A 60 -1.08 6.91 -0.72
C LYS A 60 0.28 6.38 -1.08
N GLU A 61 0.97 7.09 -1.92
CA GLU A 61 2.24 6.66 -2.46
C GLU A 61 3.27 7.76 -2.21
N ARG A 62 4.42 7.38 -1.69
CA ARG A 62 5.48 8.32 -1.39
C ARG A 62 6.83 7.72 -1.79
N ASN A 63 7.62 8.52 -2.50
CA ASN A 63 8.99 8.16 -2.80
C ASN A 63 9.87 8.51 -1.60
N VAL A 64 10.77 7.61 -1.30
CA VAL A 64 11.62 7.76 -0.11
C VAL A 64 13.08 7.91 -0.53
#